data_17f579b5b1bb8abadf1d128b1926d4a2
#
_entry.id   17f579b5b1bb8abadf1d128b1926d4a2
#
_cell.length_a   1.000
_cell.length_b   1.000
_cell.length_c   1.000
_cell.angle_alpha   90.00
_cell.angle_beta   90.00
_cell.angle_gamma   90.00
#
_symmetry.space_group_name_H-M   'P 1'
#
loop_
_entity.id
_entity.type
_entity.pdbx_description
1 polymer ?
#
loop_
_entity_poly.entity_id
_entity_poly.type
_entity_poly.pdbx_seq_one_letter_code
_entity_poly.pdbx_strand_id
1 'polypeptide(L)'
;MVKKIGLITSGGDSPGMNACIRAVVRTARAEHIDVVGFYRGYEGLIDDDHIHLTKSKVSNIIHRGGTILKTARSKRFMTPEGIQMAVNTLQKHQLDGFVIIGGDGSFRGAQELTKHTDIKTVGCPGTIDNDLVGTDFTIGYDTAINTVVEAVDKIRDTAESHDRIFVVEVMGRDAGLIALRSAIACGAEAILIPERKNDLRTLLDRKKTWRQTKKSRIIIVAEGDENGGAVGIGNLLKLEWPEFDIRISILGHIQRGGNPTCMERVNASLM
;
A
#
# COMPACT_ATOMS: atom_id res chain seq x y z
N MET A 1 -5.42 -27.57 20.51
CA MET A 1 -4.29 -27.50 19.54
C MET A 1 -4.88 -27.00 18.22
N VAL A 2 -4.30 -25.96 17.61
CA VAL A 2 -4.75 -25.40 16.32
C VAL A 2 -4.56 -26.44 15.22
N LYS A 3 -5.60 -26.72 14.43
CA LYS A 3 -5.55 -27.70 13.32
C LYS A 3 -5.84 -27.06 11.97
N LYS A 4 -6.62 -25.98 11.95
CA LYS A 4 -7.04 -25.34 10.71
C LYS A 4 -7.16 -23.83 10.88
N ILE A 5 -6.60 -23.05 9.95
CA ILE A 5 -6.71 -21.59 9.94
C ILE A 5 -7.31 -21.09 8.63
N GLY A 6 -8.02 -19.97 8.71
CA GLY A 6 -8.46 -19.20 7.57
C GLY A 6 -7.47 -18.11 7.23
N LEU A 7 -7.44 -17.67 5.97
CA LEU A 7 -6.56 -16.60 5.48
C LEU A 7 -7.28 -15.74 4.45
N ILE A 8 -7.22 -14.43 4.61
CA ILE A 8 -7.67 -13.45 3.61
C ILE A 8 -6.63 -12.38 3.32
N THR A 9 -6.73 -11.81 2.12
CA THR A 9 -6.21 -10.48 1.79
C THR A 9 -7.39 -9.52 1.64
N SER A 10 -7.35 -8.38 2.28
CA SER A 10 -8.49 -7.46 2.34
C SER A 10 -8.05 -6.00 2.18
N GLY A 11 -8.91 -5.17 1.60
CA GLY A 11 -8.62 -3.76 1.35
C GLY A 11 -7.94 -3.53 0.00
N GLY A 12 -6.96 -2.63 -0.05
CA GLY A 12 -6.11 -2.42 -1.23
C GLY A 12 -5.05 -3.50 -1.35
N ASP A 13 -4.72 -3.86 -2.59
CA ASP A 13 -3.58 -4.74 -2.83
C ASP A 13 -2.25 -4.01 -2.62
N SER A 14 -1.23 -4.77 -2.27
CA SER A 14 0.14 -4.26 -2.15
C SER A 14 1.16 -5.33 -2.54
N PRO A 15 2.29 -4.95 -3.15
CA PRO A 15 3.35 -5.89 -3.47
C PRO A 15 3.93 -6.49 -2.18
N GLY A 16 4.09 -7.81 -2.14
CA GLY A 16 4.51 -8.54 -0.92
C GLY A 16 3.39 -9.36 -0.27
N MET A 17 2.10 -9.08 -0.55
CA MET A 17 1.01 -9.90 -0.02
C MET A 17 1.15 -11.39 -0.39
N ASN A 18 1.60 -11.71 -1.59
CA ASN A 18 1.87 -13.09 -1.99
C ASN A 18 3.02 -13.73 -1.20
N ALA A 19 4.04 -12.97 -0.84
CA ALA A 19 5.13 -13.45 0.00
C ALA A 19 4.62 -13.79 1.41
N CYS A 20 3.76 -12.95 1.98
CA CYS A 20 3.10 -13.19 3.27
C CYS A 20 2.17 -14.42 3.22
N ILE A 21 1.28 -14.53 2.21
CA ILE A 21 0.44 -15.72 2.00
C ILE A 21 1.30 -16.98 1.97
N ARG A 22 2.39 -16.94 1.21
CA ARG A 22 3.31 -18.08 1.09
C ARG A 22 3.94 -18.44 2.44
N ALA A 23 4.37 -17.47 3.21
CA ALA A 23 4.97 -17.69 4.53
C ALA A 23 3.96 -18.32 5.49
N VAL A 24 2.76 -17.75 5.62
CA VAL A 24 1.66 -18.29 6.44
C VAL A 24 1.39 -19.76 6.08
N VAL A 25 1.20 -20.07 4.79
CA VAL A 25 0.87 -21.43 4.35
C VAL A 25 2.02 -22.40 4.61
N ARG A 26 3.27 -22.00 4.35
CA ARG A 26 4.41 -22.90 4.54
C ARG A 26 4.70 -23.18 6.00
N THR A 27 4.60 -22.18 6.86
CA THR A 27 4.76 -22.32 8.32
C THR A 27 3.62 -23.17 8.91
N ALA A 28 2.37 -22.86 8.58
CA ALA A 28 1.23 -23.66 9.03
C ALA A 28 1.37 -25.14 8.63
N ARG A 29 1.78 -25.42 7.39
CA ARG A 29 1.97 -26.80 6.89
C ARG A 29 3.18 -27.50 7.51
N ALA A 30 4.16 -26.79 8.03
CA ALA A 30 5.26 -27.38 8.81
C ALA A 30 4.79 -27.84 10.18
N GLU A 31 3.82 -27.13 10.76
CA GLU A 31 3.17 -27.45 12.04
C GLU A 31 1.91 -28.33 11.87
N HIS A 32 1.72 -28.96 10.71
CA HIS A 32 0.56 -29.81 10.38
C HIS A 32 -0.80 -29.10 10.47
N ILE A 33 -0.83 -27.79 10.27
CA ILE A 33 -2.03 -26.96 10.26
C ILE A 33 -2.53 -26.81 8.83
N ASP A 34 -3.82 -27.03 8.60
CA ASP A 34 -4.46 -26.80 7.31
C ASP A 34 -4.81 -25.31 7.12
N VAL A 35 -4.72 -24.83 5.87
CA VAL A 35 -5.01 -23.43 5.56
C VAL A 35 -6.10 -23.33 4.48
N VAL A 36 -7.15 -22.58 4.78
CA VAL A 36 -8.24 -22.22 3.87
C VAL A 36 -8.12 -20.75 3.52
N GLY A 37 -7.83 -20.42 2.27
CA GLY A 37 -7.83 -19.05 1.77
C GLY A 37 -9.21 -18.67 1.23
N PHE A 38 -9.72 -17.48 1.56
CA PHE A 38 -10.96 -16.96 0.99
C PHE A 38 -10.62 -15.88 -0.03
N TYR A 39 -11.23 -15.98 -1.21
CA TYR A 39 -11.02 -15.00 -2.28
C TYR A 39 -11.72 -13.67 -1.97
N ARG A 40 -11.16 -12.56 -2.43
CA ARG A 40 -11.76 -11.21 -2.30
C ARG A 40 -12.03 -10.80 -0.84
N GLY A 41 -11.22 -11.27 0.09
CA GLY A 41 -11.29 -10.86 1.50
C GLY A 41 -12.64 -11.21 2.17
N TYR A 42 -13.24 -10.23 2.84
CA TYR A 42 -14.52 -10.43 3.55
C TYR A 42 -15.70 -10.77 2.61
N GLU A 43 -15.69 -10.32 1.36
CA GLU A 43 -16.72 -10.73 0.38
C GLU A 43 -16.70 -12.24 0.15
N GLY A 44 -15.53 -12.80 -0.12
CA GLY A 44 -15.42 -14.24 -0.30
C GLY A 44 -15.66 -15.04 0.97
N LEU A 45 -15.37 -14.46 2.14
CA LEU A 45 -15.75 -15.09 3.42
C LEU A 45 -17.26 -15.17 3.58
N ILE A 46 -18.02 -14.12 3.20
CA ILE A 46 -19.48 -14.10 3.20
C ILE A 46 -20.05 -15.13 2.21
N ASP A 47 -19.47 -15.20 1.01
CA ASP A 47 -19.97 -16.06 -0.07
C ASP A 47 -19.43 -17.51 0.02
N ASP A 48 -18.59 -17.82 1.01
CA ASP A 48 -17.88 -19.10 1.14
C ASP A 48 -17.04 -19.44 -0.12
N ASP A 49 -16.51 -18.40 -0.81
CA ASP A 49 -15.64 -18.55 -1.97
C ASP A 49 -14.20 -18.77 -1.52
N HIS A 50 -13.78 -20.03 -1.49
CA HIS A 50 -12.56 -20.44 -0.84
C HIS A 50 -11.70 -21.41 -1.66
N ILE A 51 -10.47 -21.59 -1.20
CA ILE A 51 -9.50 -22.55 -1.74
C ILE A 51 -8.68 -23.16 -0.60
N HIS A 52 -8.47 -24.48 -0.64
CA HIS A 52 -7.49 -25.13 0.22
C HIS A 52 -6.08 -24.80 -0.25
N LEU A 53 -5.29 -24.13 0.62
CA LEU A 53 -3.94 -23.70 0.32
C LEU A 53 -2.93 -24.77 0.72
N THR A 54 -2.26 -25.32 -0.28
CA THR A 54 -1.18 -26.32 -0.13
C THR A 54 0.17 -25.71 -0.48
N LYS A 55 1.28 -26.38 -0.13
CA LYS A 55 2.64 -25.96 -0.50
C LYS A 55 2.79 -25.74 -2.02
N SER A 56 2.09 -26.53 -2.85
CA SER A 56 2.11 -26.40 -4.32
C SER A 56 1.36 -25.14 -4.79
N LYS A 57 0.22 -24.81 -4.19
CA LYS A 57 -0.57 -23.61 -4.53
C LYS A 57 0.14 -22.30 -4.27
N VAL A 58 1.07 -22.28 -3.31
CA VAL A 58 1.89 -21.10 -2.97
C VAL A 58 3.33 -21.21 -3.51
N SER A 59 3.58 -22.16 -4.41
CA SER A 59 4.87 -22.27 -5.09
C SER A 59 5.07 -21.12 -6.08
N ASN A 60 6.30 -20.60 -6.16
CA ASN A 60 6.69 -19.58 -7.14
C ASN A 60 5.86 -18.29 -7.12
N ILE A 61 5.32 -17.88 -5.94
CA ILE A 61 4.57 -16.63 -5.80
C ILE A 61 5.30 -15.54 -5.02
N ILE A 62 6.42 -15.82 -4.35
CA ILE A 62 7.13 -14.90 -3.48
C ILE A 62 7.56 -13.60 -4.19
N HIS A 63 7.86 -13.69 -5.49
CA HIS A 63 8.29 -12.56 -6.32
C HIS A 63 7.15 -11.86 -7.05
N ARG A 64 5.92 -12.39 -6.96
CA ARG A 64 4.78 -11.85 -7.70
C ARG A 64 4.10 -10.74 -6.92
N GLY A 65 3.85 -9.60 -7.58
CA GLY A 65 3.00 -8.54 -7.07
C GLY A 65 1.53 -8.95 -6.97
N GLY A 66 0.71 -8.06 -6.40
CA GLY A 66 -0.69 -8.33 -6.14
C GLY A 66 -0.92 -9.45 -5.13
N THR A 67 -2.08 -10.12 -5.22
CA THR A 67 -2.45 -11.22 -4.32
C THR A 67 -3.18 -12.33 -5.08
N ILE A 68 -2.77 -13.60 -4.87
CA ILE A 68 -3.43 -14.76 -5.46
C ILE A 68 -4.84 -14.99 -4.91
N LEU A 69 -5.13 -14.49 -3.71
CA LEU A 69 -6.46 -14.56 -3.10
C LEU A 69 -7.37 -13.44 -3.57
N LYS A 70 -6.89 -12.52 -4.41
CA LYS A 70 -7.61 -11.30 -4.78
C LYS A 70 -8.00 -10.47 -3.56
N THR A 71 -8.49 -9.28 -3.74
CA THR A 71 -8.95 -8.43 -2.65
C THR A 71 -10.16 -7.62 -3.10
N ALA A 72 -10.99 -7.23 -2.14
CA ALA A 72 -12.12 -6.34 -2.37
C ALA A 72 -12.45 -5.55 -1.09
N ARG A 73 -13.10 -4.41 -1.26
CA ARG A 73 -13.80 -3.72 -0.18
C ARG A 73 -15.20 -4.31 -0.07
N SER A 74 -15.62 -4.72 1.15
CA SER A 74 -16.92 -5.31 1.39
C SER A 74 -17.84 -4.31 2.10
N LYS A 75 -18.87 -3.84 1.39
CA LYS A 75 -19.97 -3.09 2.02
C LYS A 75 -20.91 -4.02 2.78
N ARG A 76 -21.09 -5.25 2.30
CA ARG A 76 -21.93 -6.27 2.94
C ARG A 76 -21.41 -6.64 4.32
N PHE A 77 -20.10 -6.72 4.50
CA PHE A 77 -19.49 -7.02 5.80
C PHE A 77 -19.71 -5.91 6.84
N MET A 78 -20.16 -4.73 6.44
CA MET A 78 -20.54 -3.64 7.34
C MET A 78 -21.98 -3.78 7.88
N THR A 79 -22.72 -4.80 7.46
CA THR A 79 -24.09 -5.08 7.93
C THR A 79 -24.11 -6.26 8.90
N PRO A 80 -25.06 -6.29 9.87
CA PRO A 80 -25.19 -7.41 10.80
C PRO A 80 -25.37 -8.76 10.07
N GLU A 81 -26.14 -8.78 8.98
CA GLU A 81 -26.39 -9.97 8.17
C GLU A 81 -25.09 -10.49 7.52
N GLY A 82 -24.29 -9.59 6.95
CA GLY A 82 -23.01 -9.95 6.32
C GLY A 82 -22.01 -10.48 7.35
N ILE A 83 -21.93 -9.88 8.54
CA ILE A 83 -21.11 -10.39 9.64
C ILE A 83 -21.58 -11.78 10.06
N GLN A 84 -22.88 -12.00 10.21
CA GLN A 84 -23.41 -13.31 10.60
C GLN A 84 -23.12 -14.37 9.54
N MET A 85 -23.21 -14.04 8.24
CA MET A 85 -22.84 -14.95 7.14
C MET A 85 -21.36 -15.32 7.23
N ALA A 86 -20.49 -14.35 7.46
CA ALA A 86 -19.06 -14.59 7.63
C ALA A 86 -18.77 -15.51 8.83
N VAL A 87 -19.42 -15.27 9.98
CA VAL A 87 -19.31 -16.14 11.18
C VAL A 87 -19.76 -17.56 10.86
N ASN A 88 -20.88 -17.73 10.17
CA ASN A 88 -21.38 -19.04 9.77
C ASN A 88 -20.36 -19.79 8.88
N THR A 89 -19.69 -19.09 7.98
CA THR A 89 -18.62 -19.66 7.15
C THR A 89 -17.43 -20.11 8.00
N LEU A 90 -16.97 -19.29 8.95
CA LEU A 90 -15.89 -19.68 9.86
C LEU A 90 -16.23 -20.95 10.64
N GLN A 91 -17.46 -21.04 11.16
CA GLN A 91 -17.96 -22.20 11.91
C GLN A 91 -18.10 -23.44 11.01
N LYS A 92 -18.64 -23.28 9.78
CA LYS A 92 -18.76 -24.36 8.78
C LYS A 92 -17.41 -25.00 8.48
N HIS A 93 -16.37 -24.19 8.34
CA HIS A 93 -15.02 -24.68 8.08
C HIS A 93 -14.28 -25.15 9.34
N GLN A 94 -14.85 -24.97 10.52
CA GLN A 94 -14.25 -25.34 11.82
C GLN A 94 -12.86 -24.73 11.98
N LEU A 95 -12.73 -23.41 11.75
CA LEU A 95 -11.47 -22.72 11.82
C LEU A 95 -11.11 -22.39 13.28
N ASP A 96 -9.89 -22.73 13.68
CA ASP A 96 -9.34 -22.44 15.01
C ASP A 96 -8.71 -21.03 15.10
N GLY A 97 -8.32 -20.46 13.95
CA GLY A 97 -7.73 -19.14 13.86
C GLY A 97 -7.94 -18.50 12.48
N PHE A 98 -7.75 -17.20 12.41
CA PHE A 98 -7.97 -16.44 11.18
C PHE A 98 -6.88 -15.38 10.97
N VAL A 99 -6.21 -15.44 9.84
CA VAL A 99 -5.14 -14.49 9.47
C VAL A 99 -5.67 -13.50 8.45
N ILE A 100 -5.45 -12.23 8.70
CA ILE A 100 -5.89 -11.13 7.84
C ILE A 100 -4.67 -10.33 7.38
N ILE A 101 -4.43 -10.30 6.07
CA ILE A 101 -3.41 -9.45 5.46
C ILE A 101 -4.11 -8.21 4.89
N GLY A 102 -3.84 -7.03 5.43
CA GLY A 102 -4.50 -5.81 4.98
C GLY A 102 -4.20 -4.58 5.82
N GLY A 103 -4.89 -3.47 5.54
CA GLY A 103 -4.73 -2.20 6.22
C GLY A 103 -5.72 -1.99 7.37
N ASP A 104 -5.82 -0.75 7.87
CA ASP A 104 -6.65 -0.34 9.01
C ASP A 104 -8.11 -0.82 8.92
N GLY A 105 -8.77 -0.58 7.79
CA GLY A 105 -10.16 -1.03 7.60
C GLY A 105 -10.32 -2.55 7.70
N SER A 106 -9.33 -3.33 7.29
CA SER A 106 -9.35 -4.79 7.41
C SER A 106 -9.21 -5.24 8.87
N PHE A 107 -8.40 -4.54 9.65
CA PHE A 107 -8.22 -4.84 11.07
C PHE A 107 -9.42 -4.41 11.92
N ARG A 108 -10.07 -3.28 11.58
CA ARG A 108 -11.37 -2.92 12.17
C ARG A 108 -12.44 -3.98 11.89
N GLY A 109 -12.46 -4.51 10.66
CA GLY A 109 -13.30 -5.64 10.31
C GLY A 109 -13.01 -6.90 11.14
N ALA A 110 -11.73 -7.20 11.41
CA ALA A 110 -11.33 -8.29 12.28
C ALA A 110 -11.81 -8.10 13.73
N GLN A 111 -11.67 -6.88 14.26
CA GLN A 111 -12.18 -6.53 15.59
C GLN A 111 -13.70 -6.70 15.67
N GLU A 112 -14.43 -6.28 14.64
CA GLU A 112 -15.88 -6.48 14.60
C GLU A 112 -16.23 -7.97 14.57
N LEU A 113 -15.55 -8.75 13.74
CA LEU A 113 -15.76 -10.21 13.65
C LEU A 113 -15.56 -10.90 15.00
N THR A 114 -14.52 -10.53 15.77
CA THR A 114 -14.24 -11.13 17.08
C THR A 114 -15.28 -10.84 18.16
N LYS A 115 -16.19 -9.88 17.97
CA LYS A 115 -17.33 -9.68 18.86
C LYS A 115 -18.43 -10.75 18.69
N HIS A 116 -18.43 -11.44 17.56
CA HIS A 116 -19.45 -12.41 17.16
C HIS A 116 -18.93 -13.86 17.14
N THR A 117 -17.66 -14.09 17.45
CA THR A 117 -17.05 -15.43 17.47
C THR A 117 -15.80 -15.44 18.36
N ASP A 118 -15.50 -16.59 18.95
CA ASP A 118 -14.30 -16.81 19.79
C ASP A 118 -13.02 -17.07 18.96
N ILE A 119 -13.10 -17.03 17.63
CA ILE A 119 -11.95 -17.29 16.75
C ILE A 119 -10.83 -16.28 17.02
N LYS A 120 -9.61 -16.77 17.15
CA LYS A 120 -8.44 -15.91 17.33
C LYS A 120 -8.00 -15.33 15.98
N THR A 121 -7.84 -14.03 15.92
CA THR A 121 -7.42 -13.32 14.70
C THR A 121 -5.99 -12.79 14.84
N VAL A 122 -5.24 -12.86 13.73
CA VAL A 122 -3.91 -12.27 13.61
C VAL A 122 -3.88 -11.39 12.37
N GLY A 123 -3.39 -10.15 12.51
CA GLY A 123 -3.25 -9.20 11.43
C GLY A 123 -1.81 -9.10 10.93
N CYS A 124 -1.61 -9.18 9.61
CA CYS A 124 -0.37 -8.82 8.95
C CYS A 124 -0.58 -7.49 8.21
N PRO A 125 0.15 -6.42 8.57
CA PRO A 125 -0.08 -5.08 8.02
C PRO A 125 0.30 -4.99 6.54
N GLY A 126 -0.72 -4.93 5.67
CA GLY A 126 -0.59 -4.90 4.21
C GLY A 126 -1.23 -3.64 3.62
N THR A 127 -0.42 -2.62 3.38
CA THR A 127 -0.78 -1.36 2.71
C THR A 127 0.50 -0.66 2.24
N ILE A 128 0.44 0.07 1.13
CA ILE A 128 1.57 0.89 0.67
C ILE A 128 1.71 2.20 1.46
N ASP A 129 0.67 2.63 2.16
CA ASP A 129 0.59 3.96 2.78
C ASP A 129 1.44 4.07 4.06
N ASN A 130 1.76 2.95 4.70
CA ASN A 130 2.50 2.81 5.97
C ASN A 130 1.89 3.62 7.12
N ASP A 131 0.57 3.76 7.12
CA ASP A 131 -0.22 4.61 8.01
C ASP A 131 -0.79 3.88 9.26
N LEU A 132 -0.30 2.67 9.54
CA LEU A 132 -0.75 1.85 10.66
C LEU A 132 0.11 2.07 11.90
N VAL A 133 -0.54 2.42 13.01
CA VAL A 133 0.12 2.55 14.32
C VAL A 133 0.51 1.17 14.84
N GLY A 134 1.72 1.06 15.40
CA GLY A 134 2.20 -0.18 16.01
C GLY A 134 3.07 -1.05 15.12
N THR A 135 3.37 -0.60 13.90
CA THR A 135 4.37 -1.23 13.02
C THR A 135 5.28 -0.18 12.40
N ASP A 136 6.54 -0.53 12.19
CA ASP A 136 7.52 0.34 11.52
C ASP A 136 7.35 0.28 10.00
N PHE A 137 6.99 -0.88 9.47
CA PHE A 137 6.81 -1.12 8.04
C PHE A 137 5.56 -1.93 7.77
N THR A 138 4.83 -1.54 6.74
CA THR A 138 3.71 -2.29 6.19
C THR A 138 4.12 -3.00 4.90
N ILE A 139 3.50 -4.14 4.61
CA ILE A 139 3.74 -4.91 3.37
C ILE A 139 3.31 -4.07 2.16
N GLY A 140 4.26 -3.76 1.29
CA GLY A 140 4.07 -2.99 0.07
C GLY A 140 4.73 -1.62 0.07
N TYR A 141 5.04 -1.07 1.24
CA TYR A 141 5.58 0.28 1.40
C TYR A 141 6.96 0.46 0.75
N ASP A 142 7.89 -0.45 1.04
CA ASP A 142 9.24 -0.39 0.48
C ASP A 142 9.23 -0.49 -1.06
N THR A 143 8.41 -1.38 -1.60
CA THR A 143 8.26 -1.54 -3.04
C THR A 143 7.64 -0.31 -3.69
N ALA A 144 6.64 0.30 -3.07
CA ALA A 144 6.03 1.54 -3.57
C ALA A 144 7.04 2.68 -3.64
N ILE A 145 7.89 2.85 -2.63
CA ILE A 145 8.97 3.85 -2.64
C ILE A 145 9.94 3.59 -3.79
N ASN A 146 10.39 2.35 -3.96
CA ASN A 146 11.32 1.99 -5.04
C ASN A 146 10.70 2.24 -6.43
N THR A 147 9.40 1.97 -6.60
CA THR A 147 8.67 2.30 -7.84
C THR A 147 8.68 3.81 -8.11
N VAL A 148 8.48 4.64 -7.07
CA VAL A 148 8.56 6.11 -7.21
C VAL A 148 9.97 6.53 -7.60
N VAL A 149 11.00 6.01 -6.93
CA VAL A 149 12.41 6.34 -7.22
C VAL A 149 12.73 6.02 -8.69
N GLU A 150 12.39 4.82 -9.15
CA GLU A 150 12.61 4.42 -10.54
C GLU A 150 11.88 5.32 -11.55
N ALA A 151 10.65 5.73 -11.23
CA ALA A 151 9.88 6.64 -12.08
C ALA A 151 10.48 8.05 -12.11
N VAL A 152 10.90 8.56 -10.95
CA VAL A 152 11.51 9.90 -10.83
C VAL A 152 12.85 9.98 -11.52
N ASP A 153 13.66 8.93 -11.48
CA ASP A 153 14.94 8.88 -12.21
C ASP A 153 14.72 9.04 -13.73
N LYS A 154 13.72 8.34 -14.29
CA LYS A 154 13.33 8.50 -15.71
C LYS A 154 12.78 9.90 -16.01
N ILE A 155 12.01 10.49 -15.09
CA ILE A 155 11.50 11.86 -15.23
C ILE A 155 12.65 12.87 -15.16
N ARG A 156 13.67 12.62 -14.35
CA ARG A 156 14.84 13.48 -14.22
C ARG A 156 15.62 13.60 -15.52
N ASP A 157 15.81 12.50 -16.24
CA ASP A 157 16.51 12.52 -17.55
C ASP A 157 15.83 13.49 -18.53
N THR A 158 14.50 13.46 -18.62
CA THR A 158 13.78 14.40 -19.49
C THR A 158 13.72 15.81 -18.90
N ALA A 159 13.68 15.96 -17.59
CA ALA A 159 13.70 17.26 -16.92
C ALA A 159 15.01 18.00 -17.25
N GLU A 160 16.13 17.31 -17.17
CA GLU A 160 17.46 17.87 -17.48
C GLU A 160 17.62 18.18 -18.96
N SER A 161 17.12 17.33 -19.86
CA SER A 161 17.21 17.53 -21.31
C SER A 161 16.47 18.76 -21.81
N HIS A 162 15.52 19.31 -21.02
CA HIS A 162 14.65 20.41 -21.45
C HIS A 162 14.57 21.58 -20.46
N ASP A 163 15.42 21.60 -19.44
CA ASP A 163 15.40 22.62 -18.38
C ASP A 163 14.02 22.76 -17.69
N ARG A 164 13.35 21.62 -17.38
CA ARG A 164 11.98 21.57 -16.87
C ARG A 164 11.89 21.39 -15.36
N ILE A 165 10.78 21.87 -14.79
CA ILE A 165 10.36 21.55 -13.43
C ILE A 165 9.24 20.51 -13.51
N PHE A 166 9.39 19.37 -12.82
CA PHE A 166 8.35 18.38 -12.70
C PHE A 166 7.73 18.39 -11.30
N VAL A 167 6.41 18.45 -11.25
CA VAL A 167 5.61 18.22 -10.05
C VAL A 167 5.07 16.78 -10.15
N VAL A 168 5.57 15.91 -9.27
CA VAL A 168 5.29 14.47 -9.32
C VAL A 168 4.40 14.09 -8.14
N GLU A 169 3.19 13.62 -8.43
CA GLU A 169 2.26 13.14 -7.41
C GLU A 169 2.49 11.67 -7.11
N VAL A 170 2.50 11.37 -5.81
CA VAL A 170 2.61 10.00 -5.29
C VAL A 170 1.43 9.67 -4.38
N MET A 171 1.12 8.38 -4.28
CA MET A 171 0.08 7.87 -3.38
C MET A 171 0.49 8.00 -1.91
N GLY A 172 -0.38 7.59 -1.00
CA GLY A 172 -0.20 7.62 0.45
C GLY A 172 -1.46 8.01 1.21
N ARG A 173 -2.57 8.29 0.51
CA ARG A 173 -3.84 8.77 1.05
C ARG A 173 -3.63 10.01 1.93
N ASP A 174 -3.90 9.90 3.24
CA ASP A 174 -3.77 10.98 4.22
C ASP A 174 -2.38 11.06 4.86
N ALA A 175 -1.42 10.21 4.39
CA ALA A 175 -0.04 10.15 4.88
C ALA A 175 0.96 10.51 3.78
N GLY A 176 1.91 11.38 4.10
CA GLY A 176 2.98 11.81 3.21
C GLY A 176 4.24 10.93 3.23
N LEU A 177 4.16 9.70 3.78
CA LEU A 177 5.34 8.88 4.03
C LEU A 177 6.03 8.37 2.77
N ILE A 178 5.26 8.01 1.72
CA ILE A 178 5.82 7.66 0.40
C ILE A 178 6.52 8.88 -0.19
N ALA A 179 5.84 10.05 -0.18
CA ALA A 179 6.40 11.30 -0.70
C ALA A 179 7.70 11.66 0.01
N LEU A 180 7.72 11.61 1.35
CA LEU A 180 8.88 11.98 2.15
C LEU A 180 10.10 11.11 1.84
N ARG A 181 9.94 9.78 1.90
CA ARG A 181 11.07 8.87 1.68
C ARG A 181 11.57 8.87 0.24
N SER A 182 10.66 8.84 -0.72
CA SER A 182 11.05 8.87 -2.14
C SER A 182 11.70 10.18 -2.51
N ALA A 183 11.23 11.32 -2.00
CA ALA A 183 11.83 12.62 -2.26
C ALA A 183 13.26 12.72 -1.71
N ILE A 184 13.51 12.20 -0.51
CA ILE A 184 14.87 12.13 0.06
C ILE A 184 15.75 11.24 -0.81
N ALA A 185 15.27 10.06 -1.20
CA ALA A 185 16.02 9.12 -2.02
C ALA A 185 16.35 9.67 -3.41
N CYS A 186 15.43 10.44 -4.01
CA CYS A 186 15.63 11.06 -5.33
C CYS A 186 16.34 12.41 -5.27
N GLY A 187 16.62 12.98 -4.08
CA GLY A 187 17.17 14.34 -3.96
C GLY A 187 16.25 15.40 -4.58
N ALA A 188 14.94 15.31 -4.30
CA ALA A 188 13.95 16.29 -4.76
C ALA A 188 14.18 17.67 -4.13
N GLU A 189 13.86 18.73 -4.86
CA GLU A 189 14.04 20.11 -4.40
C GLU A 189 13.03 20.53 -3.36
N ALA A 190 11.82 19.93 -3.42
CA ALA A 190 10.77 20.18 -2.45
C ALA A 190 9.86 18.96 -2.29
N ILE A 191 9.21 18.91 -1.13
CA ILE A 191 8.24 17.88 -0.76
C ILE A 191 7.02 18.62 -0.20
N LEU A 192 5.83 18.25 -0.67
CA LEU A 192 4.57 18.73 -0.12
C LEU A 192 3.79 17.53 0.42
N ILE A 193 3.45 17.59 1.71
CA ILE A 193 2.83 16.47 2.42
C ILE A 193 1.70 16.97 3.36
N PRO A 194 0.66 16.18 3.61
CA PRO A 194 -0.48 16.59 4.44
C PRO A 194 -0.10 16.88 5.89
N GLU A 195 0.98 16.31 6.41
CA GLU A 195 1.46 16.54 7.77
C GLU A 195 2.09 17.92 7.99
N ARG A 196 2.43 18.66 6.92
CA ARG A 196 3.03 19.99 6.98
C ARG A 196 2.16 21.03 6.29
N LYS A 197 1.55 21.90 7.10
CA LYS A 197 0.81 23.06 6.59
C LYS A 197 1.77 24.13 6.06
N ASN A 198 1.33 24.87 5.02
CA ASN A 198 2.09 25.97 4.41
C ASN A 198 3.37 25.57 3.66
N ASP A 199 3.57 24.32 3.29
CA ASP A 199 4.71 23.86 2.50
C ASP A 199 4.80 24.57 1.15
N LEU A 200 3.65 24.85 0.53
CA LEU A 200 3.57 25.57 -0.73
C LEU A 200 4.15 26.99 -0.61
N ARG A 201 3.83 27.72 0.46
CA ARG A 201 4.42 29.05 0.70
C ARG A 201 5.93 28.98 0.87
N THR A 202 6.41 27.95 1.61
CA THR A 202 7.83 27.70 1.77
C THR A 202 8.51 27.40 0.43
N LEU A 203 7.84 26.66 -0.45
CA LEU A 203 8.30 26.36 -1.81
C LEU A 203 8.43 27.65 -2.64
N LEU A 204 7.40 28.51 -2.62
CA LEU A 204 7.42 29.79 -3.35
C LEU A 204 8.56 30.70 -2.89
N ASP A 205 8.80 30.78 -1.59
CA ASP A 205 9.90 31.59 -1.02
C ASP A 205 11.28 31.02 -1.37
N ARG A 206 11.43 29.71 -1.48
CA ARG A 206 12.69 29.03 -1.86
C ARG A 206 13.18 29.38 -3.27
N LYS A 207 12.30 29.79 -4.20
CA LYS A 207 12.69 30.23 -5.55
C LYS A 207 13.84 31.26 -5.50
N LYS A 208 13.79 32.18 -4.53
CA LYS A 208 14.79 33.26 -4.35
C LYS A 208 16.18 32.74 -4.01
N THR A 209 16.28 31.54 -3.44
CA THR A 209 17.53 30.91 -2.99
C THR A 209 18.00 29.78 -3.90
N TRP A 210 17.24 29.44 -4.93
CA TRP A 210 17.61 28.38 -5.85
C TRP A 210 18.82 28.77 -6.70
N ARG A 211 19.73 27.82 -6.86
CA ARG A 211 20.90 28.02 -7.74
C ARG A 211 20.42 28.30 -9.17
N GLN A 212 20.80 29.42 -9.72
CA GLN A 212 20.40 29.81 -11.07
C GLN A 212 20.99 28.90 -12.15
N THR A 213 22.06 28.18 -11.84
CA THR A 213 22.71 27.22 -12.73
C THR A 213 21.92 25.90 -12.88
N LYS A 214 21.05 25.56 -11.91
CA LYS A 214 20.20 24.35 -11.98
C LYS A 214 18.81 24.73 -12.46
N LYS A 215 18.49 24.40 -13.69
CA LYS A 215 17.21 24.71 -14.33
C LYS A 215 16.15 23.61 -14.18
N SER A 216 16.57 22.34 -14.21
CA SER A 216 15.70 21.19 -13.98
C SER A 216 15.45 20.94 -12.48
N ARG A 217 14.21 20.64 -12.10
CA ARG A 217 13.84 20.37 -10.69
C ARG A 217 12.73 19.35 -10.58
N ILE A 218 12.76 18.60 -9.49
CA ILE A 218 11.72 17.64 -9.11
C ILE A 218 11.09 18.11 -7.81
N ILE A 219 9.77 18.23 -7.82
CA ILE A 219 8.94 18.52 -6.65
C ILE A 219 8.04 17.32 -6.44
N ILE A 220 8.09 16.68 -5.28
CA ILE A 220 7.24 15.54 -4.95
C ILE A 220 6.08 15.99 -4.08
N VAL A 221 4.88 15.54 -4.44
CA VAL A 221 3.62 15.92 -3.80
C VAL A 221 2.88 14.64 -3.40
N ALA A 222 2.45 14.56 -2.14
CA ALA A 222 1.53 13.51 -1.71
C ALA A 222 0.12 13.78 -2.26
N GLU A 223 -0.61 12.74 -2.67
CA GLU A 223 -2.00 12.88 -3.17
C GLU A 223 -2.96 13.51 -2.15
N GLY A 224 -2.68 13.38 -0.85
CA GLY A 224 -3.44 13.98 0.26
C GLY A 224 -3.04 15.41 0.62
N ASP A 225 -2.18 16.06 -0.16
CA ASP A 225 -1.80 17.46 0.09
C ASP A 225 -3.00 18.41 -0.02
N GLU A 226 -3.07 19.40 0.88
CA GLU A 226 -4.21 20.32 1.01
C GLU A 226 -4.40 21.26 -0.20
N ASN A 227 -3.40 21.39 -1.06
CA ASN A 227 -3.40 22.31 -2.20
C ASN A 227 -3.91 21.68 -3.51
N GLY A 228 -4.55 20.51 -3.45
CA GLY A 228 -5.14 19.85 -4.61
C GLY A 228 -4.17 18.99 -5.44
N GLY A 229 -3.19 18.40 -4.74
CA GLY A 229 -2.21 17.49 -5.35
C GLY A 229 -1.33 18.18 -6.41
N ALA A 230 -0.69 17.36 -7.24
CA ALA A 230 0.23 17.90 -8.25
C ALA A 230 -0.45 18.80 -9.30
N VAL A 231 -1.74 18.59 -9.58
CA VAL A 231 -2.48 19.41 -10.54
C VAL A 231 -2.71 20.82 -10.00
N GLY A 232 -3.20 20.94 -8.77
CA GLY A 232 -3.40 22.22 -8.11
C GLY A 232 -2.10 23.01 -7.99
N ILE A 233 -1.09 22.37 -7.44
CA ILE A 233 0.24 22.96 -7.25
C ILE A 233 0.90 23.30 -8.58
N GLY A 234 0.88 22.41 -9.57
CA GLY A 234 1.49 22.67 -10.87
C GLY A 234 0.83 23.85 -11.62
N ASN A 235 -0.48 24.00 -11.52
CA ASN A 235 -1.18 25.17 -12.11
C ASN A 235 -0.82 26.45 -11.39
N LEU A 236 -0.74 26.45 -10.08
CA LEU A 236 -0.31 27.62 -9.30
C LEU A 236 1.13 28.00 -9.64
N LEU A 237 2.04 27.04 -9.70
CA LEU A 237 3.45 27.31 -10.05
C LEU A 237 3.60 27.88 -11.47
N LYS A 238 2.77 27.47 -12.44
CA LYS A 238 2.76 28.07 -13.79
C LYS A 238 2.38 29.55 -13.79
N LEU A 239 1.53 29.97 -12.85
CA LEU A 239 1.16 31.38 -12.69
C LEU A 239 2.25 32.18 -11.98
N GLU A 240 2.82 31.61 -10.90
CA GLU A 240 3.82 32.28 -10.06
C GLU A 240 5.23 32.28 -10.68
N TRP A 241 5.50 31.32 -11.58
CA TRP A 241 6.81 31.09 -12.20
C TRP A 241 6.69 30.93 -13.72
N PRO A 242 6.18 31.93 -14.44
CA PRO A 242 5.91 31.85 -15.88
C PRO A 242 7.16 31.65 -16.73
N GLU A 243 8.35 31.88 -16.18
CA GLU A 243 9.65 31.66 -16.86
C GLU A 243 10.07 30.19 -16.91
N PHE A 244 9.40 29.27 -16.15
CA PHE A 244 9.74 27.85 -16.14
C PHE A 244 8.73 27.02 -16.93
N ASP A 245 9.22 26.01 -17.64
CA ASP A 245 8.38 24.97 -18.24
C ASP A 245 8.02 23.92 -17.15
N ILE A 246 6.82 24.05 -16.59
CA ILE A 246 6.33 23.19 -15.49
C ILE A 246 5.48 22.06 -16.04
N ARG A 247 5.85 20.84 -15.71
CA ARG A 247 5.18 19.60 -16.09
C ARG A 247 4.64 18.89 -14.86
N ILE A 248 3.55 18.15 -15.03
CA ILE A 248 2.87 17.39 -13.98
C ILE A 248 2.90 15.93 -14.36
N SER A 249 3.27 15.09 -13.41
CA SER A 249 3.22 13.63 -13.54
C SER A 249 2.52 13.04 -12.33
N ILE A 250 1.45 12.26 -12.55
CA ILE A 250 0.73 11.54 -11.50
C ILE A 250 1.07 10.07 -11.66
N LEU A 251 1.80 9.50 -10.68
CA LEU A 251 2.22 8.10 -10.77
C LEU A 251 1.07 7.13 -10.51
N GLY A 252 0.19 7.45 -9.58
CA GLY A 252 -1.01 6.68 -9.32
C GLY A 252 -0.74 5.20 -9.07
N HIS A 253 -1.58 4.32 -9.64
CA HIS A 253 -1.65 2.90 -9.32
C HIS A 253 -0.41 2.05 -9.70
N ILE A 254 0.56 2.57 -10.47
CA ILE A 254 1.81 1.84 -10.70
C ILE A 254 2.55 1.54 -9.39
N GLN A 255 2.33 2.34 -8.35
CA GLN A 255 2.89 2.17 -7.01
C GLN A 255 2.30 0.98 -6.24
N ARG A 256 1.13 0.45 -6.66
CA ARG A 256 0.50 -0.74 -6.05
C ARG A 256 0.96 -2.04 -6.67
N GLY A 257 1.64 -1.98 -7.80
CA GLY A 257 2.06 -3.15 -8.57
C GLY A 257 3.56 -3.41 -8.50
N GLY A 258 3.99 -4.34 -9.32
CA GLY A 258 5.39 -4.70 -9.47
C GLY A 258 5.85 -5.85 -8.58
N ASN A 259 7.06 -6.31 -8.84
CA ASN A 259 7.68 -7.35 -8.05
C ASN A 259 8.15 -6.79 -6.70
N PRO A 260 7.81 -7.43 -5.57
CA PRO A 260 8.28 -6.97 -4.27
C PRO A 260 9.81 -6.98 -4.21
N THR A 261 10.38 -5.93 -3.62
CA THR A 261 11.83 -5.82 -3.37
C THR A 261 12.34 -6.96 -2.48
N CYS A 262 13.64 -7.09 -2.33
CA CYS A 262 14.22 -8.05 -1.40
C CYS A 262 13.75 -7.77 0.03
N MET A 263 13.82 -6.51 0.47
CA MET A 263 13.38 -6.10 1.82
C MET A 263 11.89 -6.41 2.04
N GLU A 264 11.06 -6.12 1.04
CA GLU A 264 9.61 -6.40 1.09
C GLU A 264 9.32 -7.90 1.26
N ARG A 265 10.01 -8.77 0.48
CA ARG A 265 9.82 -10.23 0.59
C ARG A 265 10.23 -10.76 1.95
N VAL A 266 11.33 -10.24 2.52
CA VAL A 266 11.82 -10.64 3.85
C VAL A 266 10.83 -10.20 4.91
N ASN A 267 10.44 -8.92 4.95
CA ASN A 267 9.50 -8.38 5.93
C ASN A 267 8.16 -9.10 5.88
N ALA A 268 7.58 -9.23 4.67
CA ALA A 268 6.31 -9.93 4.48
C ALA A 268 6.36 -11.44 4.84
N SER A 269 7.55 -12.03 4.87
CA SER A 269 7.72 -13.44 5.26
C SER A 269 7.98 -13.61 6.77
N LEU A 270 8.41 -12.55 7.46
CA LEU A 270 8.67 -12.56 8.91
C LEU A 270 7.42 -12.17 9.73
N MET A 271 6.51 -11.38 9.16
CA MET A 271 5.22 -11.05 9.77
C MET A 271 4.31 -12.27 9.85
#